data_10b07a42875d09df76604cb1086aff70
#
_entry.id   10b07a42875d09df76604cb1086aff70
#
_cell.length_a   1.000
_cell.length_b   1.000
_cell.length_c   1.000
_cell.angle_alpha   90.00
_cell.angle_beta   90.00
_cell.angle_gamma   90.00
#
_symmetry.space_group_name_H-M   'P 1'
#
loop_
_entity.id
_entity.type
_entity.pdbx_description
1 polymer ?
#
loop_
_entity_poly.entity_id
_entity_poly.type
_entity_poly.pdbx_seq_one_letter_code
_entity_poly.pdbx_strand_id
1 'polypeptide(L)'
;MGIAVDAGKKIISLLKANGYDAYFVGGFVRDFLLGVKSADIDIATSALPEEVLNLFPKSKATGEKYGTVSVFTDDCVFEVTTFRNEGEYIDHRHPSFVDFTKSIHEDLKRRDFSINAMAMDEDMKIIDLFHGKSDIYNKKIRSVGNPDIRFKEDALRILRAFRFVSKLGFDIETLTFESIYNHIDLLKSIANERILQELKRTFEGTYTIKALHLMHQARLGDIFLELKPALELISKINDLSISYYEFFALSSVTGDFRYDEFWRFSNRELTLINQIHDIAIATSNDAFNELIVYANGYEICQMANNVNCIINPSNNQTELISKLYQDIPIHKTCDLAFKGQDILDLKLLTDARLIGDLIDDITYQIITHQLENEYFKIKKYVIDKLSIHASLGEE
;
A
#
# COMPACT_ATOMS: atom_id res chain seq x y z
N MET A 1 1.65 20.60 14.95
CA MET A 1 0.36 21.08 14.41
C MET A 1 0.35 22.61 14.24
N GLY A 2 0.94 23.40 15.17
CA GLY A 2 0.87 24.86 15.12
C GLY A 2 1.37 25.51 13.81
N ILE A 3 2.65 25.27 13.42
CA ILE A 3 3.30 26.00 12.32
C ILE A 3 2.56 25.81 10.98
N ALA A 4 2.22 24.58 10.60
CA ALA A 4 1.53 24.31 9.35
C ALA A 4 0.10 24.89 9.34
N VAL A 5 -0.63 24.79 10.46
CA VAL A 5 -1.97 25.38 10.58
C VAL A 5 -1.90 26.90 10.51
N ASP A 6 -0.92 27.53 11.18
CA ASP A 6 -0.74 28.99 11.15
C ASP A 6 -0.35 29.48 9.74
N ALA A 7 0.45 28.73 9.00
CA ALA A 7 0.75 29.01 7.61
C ALA A 7 -0.50 28.91 6.72
N GLY A 8 -1.30 27.86 6.89
CA GLY A 8 -2.58 27.69 6.18
C GLY A 8 -3.57 28.81 6.49
N LYS A 9 -3.68 29.26 7.75
CA LYS A 9 -4.49 30.42 8.14
C LYS A 9 -4.06 31.70 7.41
N LYS A 10 -2.75 31.92 7.24
CA LYS A 10 -2.23 33.08 6.49
C LYS A 10 -2.64 33.01 5.01
N ILE A 11 -2.61 31.82 4.41
CA ILE A 11 -3.07 31.60 3.03
C ILE A 11 -4.55 31.97 2.91
N ILE A 12 -5.39 31.42 3.81
CA ILE A 12 -6.84 31.70 3.84
C ILE A 12 -7.10 33.18 4.04
N SER A 13 -6.43 33.81 5.01
CA SER A 13 -6.59 35.27 5.29
C SER A 13 -6.21 36.11 4.10
N LEU A 14 -5.13 35.77 3.36
CA LEU A 14 -4.71 36.51 2.18
C LEU A 14 -5.73 36.38 1.04
N LEU A 15 -6.26 35.18 0.80
CA LEU A 15 -7.32 34.93 -0.18
C LEU A 15 -8.57 35.80 0.16
N LYS A 16 -9.02 35.75 1.42
CA LYS A 16 -10.19 36.54 1.88
C LYS A 16 -9.98 38.03 1.79
N ALA A 17 -8.80 38.52 2.11
CA ALA A 17 -8.45 39.93 1.99
C ALA A 17 -8.51 40.42 0.53
N ASN A 18 -8.38 39.50 -0.46
CA ASN A 18 -8.52 39.80 -1.88
C ASN A 18 -9.93 39.48 -2.45
N GLY A 19 -10.92 39.24 -1.57
CA GLY A 19 -12.31 39.06 -1.94
C GLY A 19 -12.70 37.62 -2.32
N TYR A 20 -11.85 36.64 -2.04
CA TYR A 20 -12.13 35.22 -2.30
C TYR A 20 -12.50 34.47 -1.03
N ASP A 21 -13.50 33.63 -1.12
CA ASP A 21 -13.77 32.64 -0.06
C ASP A 21 -12.67 31.59 -0.03
N ALA A 22 -12.23 31.19 1.16
CA ALA A 22 -11.24 30.14 1.34
C ALA A 22 -11.42 29.41 2.68
N TYR A 23 -11.21 28.09 2.67
CA TYR A 23 -11.42 27.22 3.81
C TYR A 23 -10.44 26.05 3.80
N PHE A 24 -10.07 25.57 4.97
CA PHE A 24 -9.54 24.22 5.12
C PHE A 24 -10.63 23.20 4.80
N VAL A 25 -10.27 22.10 4.14
CA VAL A 25 -11.25 21.10 3.70
C VAL A 25 -10.74 19.67 3.83
N GLY A 26 -11.63 18.70 3.62
CA GLY A 26 -11.29 17.30 3.43
C GLY A 26 -10.75 16.59 4.66
N GLY A 27 -9.71 15.81 4.46
CA GLY A 27 -9.10 14.98 5.50
C GLY A 27 -8.61 15.75 6.70
N PHE A 28 -8.10 16.95 6.50
CA PHE A 28 -7.61 17.82 7.56
C PHE A 28 -8.72 18.18 8.57
N VAL A 29 -9.91 18.58 8.10
CA VAL A 29 -11.02 18.96 8.99
C VAL A 29 -11.51 17.77 9.80
N ARG A 30 -11.60 16.59 9.18
CA ARG A 30 -11.92 15.34 9.88
C ARG A 30 -10.88 15.01 10.96
N ASP A 31 -9.60 15.03 10.59
CA ASP A 31 -8.50 14.65 11.47
C ASP A 31 -8.37 15.66 12.63
N PHE A 32 -8.64 16.95 12.39
CA PHE A 32 -8.75 17.98 13.43
C PHE A 32 -9.85 17.67 14.45
N LEU A 33 -11.06 17.26 13.99
CA LEU A 33 -12.17 16.88 14.86
C LEU A 33 -11.87 15.60 15.67
N LEU A 34 -11.07 14.68 15.11
CA LEU A 34 -10.64 13.47 15.80
C LEU A 34 -9.48 13.71 16.76
N GLY A 35 -8.89 14.92 16.78
CA GLY A 35 -7.73 15.23 17.62
C GLY A 35 -6.44 14.53 17.14
N VAL A 36 -6.37 14.08 15.88
CA VAL A 36 -5.19 13.43 15.31
C VAL A 36 -4.40 14.39 14.42
N LYS A 37 -3.09 14.14 14.31
CA LYS A 37 -2.24 14.94 13.44
C LYS A 37 -2.51 14.57 11.97
N SER A 38 -2.88 15.56 11.16
CA SER A 38 -2.96 15.39 9.71
C SER A 38 -1.59 15.58 9.06
N ALA A 39 -1.29 14.77 8.04
CA ALA A 39 -0.08 14.92 7.23
C ALA A 39 -0.26 16.02 6.18
N ASP A 40 -1.46 16.11 5.58
CA ASP A 40 -1.78 16.97 4.46
C ASP A 40 -2.85 17.99 4.87
N ILE A 41 -2.68 19.23 4.46
CA ILE A 41 -3.62 20.32 4.71
C ILE A 41 -4.08 20.87 3.37
N ASP A 42 -5.34 20.55 3.01
CA ASP A 42 -5.97 21.02 1.79
C ASP A 42 -6.75 22.31 2.05
N ILE A 43 -6.66 23.24 1.13
CA ILE A 43 -7.43 24.49 1.13
C ILE A 43 -8.29 24.52 -0.14
N ALA A 44 -9.56 24.83 0.01
CA ALA A 44 -10.44 25.12 -1.11
C ALA A 44 -10.80 26.60 -1.14
N THR A 45 -10.92 27.19 -2.34
CA THR A 45 -11.14 28.63 -2.53
C THR A 45 -12.08 28.93 -3.70
N SER A 46 -12.73 30.08 -3.68
CA SER A 46 -13.46 30.63 -4.82
C SER A 46 -12.55 31.29 -5.86
N ALA A 47 -11.26 31.49 -5.55
CA ALA A 47 -10.28 32.02 -6.49
C ALA A 47 -9.99 31.06 -7.61
N LEU A 48 -9.86 31.52 -8.84
CA LEU A 48 -9.43 30.73 -9.98
C LEU A 48 -7.92 30.37 -9.86
N PRO A 49 -7.43 29.33 -10.53
CA PRO A 49 -6.02 28.96 -10.46
C PRO A 49 -5.06 30.09 -10.80
N GLU A 50 -5.37 30.90 -11.81
CA GLU A 50 -4.56 32.05 -12.21
C GLU A 50 -4.53 33.14 -11.13
N GLU A 51 -5.65 33.34 -10.41
CA GLU A 51 -5.75 34.31 -9.31
C GLU A 51 -4.92 33.83 -8.12
N VAL A 52 -4.92 32.51 -7.82
CA VAL A 52 -4.05 31.92 -6.79
C VAL A 52 -2.58 32.07 -7.16
N LEU A 53 -2.19 31.78 -8.41
CA LEU A 53 -0.81 31.96 -8.89
C LEU A 53 -0.33 33.41 -8.78
N ASN A 54 -1.21 34.35 -9.07
CA ASN A 54 -0.89 35.79 -8.97
C ASN A 54 -0.72 36.25 -7.53
N LEU A 55 -1.50 35.71 -6.58
CA LEU A 55 -1.43 36.10 -5.16
C LEU A 55 -0.24 35.44 -4.44
N PHE A 56 0.20 34.28 -4.89
CA PHE A 56 1.28 33.52 -4.25
C PHE A 56 2.47 33.35 -5.19
N PRO A 57 3.51 34.22 -5.12
CA PRO A 57 4.67 34.15 -6.02
C PRO A 57 5.45 32.81 -5.93
N LYS A 58 5.41 32.15 -4.74
CA LYS A 58 5.97 30.83 -4.54
C LYS A 58 4.86 29.77 -4.73
N SER A 59 4.37 29.60 -5.95
CA SER A 59 3.33 28.61 -6.27
C SER A 59 3.54 27.99 -7.64
N LYS A 60 2.90 26.84 -7.87
CA LYS A 60 2.95 26.10 -9.14
C LYS A 60 1.63 25.42 -9.41
N ALA A 61 1.12 25.49 -10.64
CA ALA A 61 -0.02 24.70 -11.08
C ALA A 61 0.39 23.21 -11.12
N THR A 62 -0.26 22.39 -10.32
CA THR A 62 0.01 20.94 -10.22
C THR A 62 -1.13 20.09 -10.75
N GLY A 63 -2.31 20.67 -10.89
CA GLY A 63 -3.51 20.03 -11.41
C GLY A 63 -4.40 21.06 -12.12
N GLU A 64 -3.87 21.77 -13.10
CA GLU A 64 -4.54 22.90 -13.79
C GLU A 64 -5.93 22.50 -14.31
N LYS A 65 -6.05 21.31 -14.88
CA LYS A 65 -7.32 20.75 -15.38
C LYS A 65 -8.39 20.56 -14.29
N TYR A 66 -7.96 20.45 -13.01
CA TYR A 66 -8.83 20.24 -11.86
C TYR A 66 -8.82 21.42 -10.88
N GLY A 67 -8.14 22.51 -11.24
CA GLY A 67 -8.12 23.73 -10.46
C GLY A 67 -7.19 23.73 -9.25
N THR A 68 -6.17 22.85 -9.19
CA THR A 68 -5.26 22.72 -8.04
C THR A 68 -3.94 23.45 -8.30
N VAL A 69 -3.54 24.29 -7.34
CA VAL A 69 -2.27 25.00 -7.28
C VAL A 69 -1.55 24.63 -5.98
N SER A 70 -0.30 24.20 -6.08
CA SER A 70 0.56 24.03 -4.91
C SER A 70 1.17 25.37 -4.51
N VAL A 71 0.91 25.79 -3.29
CA VAL A 71 1.48 27.00 -2.67
C VAL A 71 2.58 26.58 -1.70
N PHE A 72 3.79 27.09 -1.93
CA PHE A 72 4.96 26.77 -1.12
C PHE A 72 5.18 27.83 -0.05
N THR A 73 5.22 27.41 1.20
CA THR A 73 5.69 28.21 2.33
C THR A 73 7.08 27.75 2.75
N ASP A 74 7.71 28.41 3.69
CA ASP A 74 9.08 28.06 4.11
C ASP A 74 9.13 26.64 4.75
N ASP A 75 8.02 26.18 5.36
CA ASP A 75 7.98 24.92 6.10
C ASP A 75 7.04 23.86 5.48
N CYS A 76 6.11 24.24 4.60
CA CYS A 76 5.03 23.37 4.15
C CYS A 76 4.62 23.67 2.69
N VAL A 77 4.00 22.66 2.06
CA VAL A 77 3.32 22.81 0.78
C VAL A 77 1.82 22.63 1.01
N PHE A 78 1.02 23.53 0.45
CA PHE A 78 -0.44 23.48 0.54
C PHE A 78 -1.03 23.25 -0.83
N GLU A 79 -1.98 22.33 -0.94
CA GLU A 79 -2.81 22.22 -2.13
C GLU A 79 -4.00 23.17 -1.99
N VAL A 80 -4.01 24.20 -2.85
CA VAL A 80 -5.10 25.18 -2.93
C VAL A 80 -5.90 24.86 -4.18
N THR A 81 -7.15 24.42 -3.98
CA THR A 81 -8.02 23.98 -5.07
C THR A 81 -9.21 24.90 -5.21
N THR A 82 -9.48 25.35 -6.44
CA THR A 82 -10.66 26.15 -6.75
C THR A 82 -11.94 25.34 -6.52
N PHE A 83 -12.97 25.95 -5.92
CA PHE A 83 -14.29 25.31 -5.79
C PHE A 83 -14.78 24.92 -7.14
N ARG A 84 -15.29 23.70 -7.25
CA ARG A 84 -15.73 23.17 -8.53
C ARG A 84 -17.01 22.39 -8.43
N ASN A 85 -17.75 22.46 -9.50
CA ASN A 85 -18.87 21.57 -9.82
C ASN A 85 -18.41 20.56 -10.87
N GLU A 86 -18.92 19.37 -10.80
CA GLU A 86 -18.56 18.31 -11.74
C GLU A 86 -19.84 17.93 -12.51
N GLY A 87 -19.76 17.92 -13.85
CA GLY A 87 -20.84 17.49 -14.70
C GLY A 87 -21.11 16.00 -14.62
N GLU A 88 -22.00 15.48 -15.46
CA GLU A 88 -22.28 14.05 -15.53
C GLU A 88 -21.00 13.28 -15.85
N TYR A 89 -20.84 12.13 -15.20
CA TYR A 89 -19.68 11.25 -15.41
C TYR A 89 -19.96 10.29 -16.57
N ILE A 90 -19.05 10.25 -17.56
CA ILE A 90 -19.24 9.48 -18.78
C ILE A 90 -18.76 8.03 -18.60
N ASP A 91 -17.72 7.80 -17.82
CA ASP A 91 -17.00 6.53 -17.69
C ASP A 91 -16.81 6.08 -16.24
N HIS A 92 -17.69 6.51 -15.33
CA HIS A 92 -17.58 6.28 -13.89
C HIS A 92 -16.28 6.80 -13.27
N ARG A 93 -15.65 7.83 -13.91
CA ARG A 93 -14.39 8.42 -13.45
C ARG A 93 -14.26 9.90 -13.78
N HIS A 94 -14.49 10.26 -15.04
CA HIS A 94 -14.24 11.61 -15.52
C HIS A 94 -15.57 12.33 -15.70
N PRO A 95 -15.74 13.48 -15.00
CA PRO A 95 -16.86 14.32 -15.30
C PRO A 95 -16.75 14.85 -16.74
N SER A 96 -17.87 14.98 -17.42
CA SER A 96 -17.95 15.52 -18.78
C SER A 96 -17.33 16.92 -18.89
N PHE A 97 -17.45 17.69 -17.82
CA PHE A 97 -16.81 19.00 -17.65
C PHE A 97 -16.54 19.27 -16.16
N VAL A 98 -15.60 20.14 -15.90
CA VAL A 98 -15.32 20.70 -14.58
C VAL A 98 -15.57 22.19 -14.69
N ASP A 99 -16.59 22.68 -13.97
CA ASP A 99 -16.89 24.10 -13.89
C ASP A 99 -16.44 24.64 -12.52
N PHE A 100 -15.76 25.76 -12.54
CA PHE A 100 -15.43 26.46 -11.31
C PHE A 100 -16.66 27.21 -10.78
N THR A 101 -16.92 27.03 -9.49
CA THR A 101 -18.03 27.68 -8.79
C THR A 101 -17.50 28.59 -7.68
N LYS A 102 -18.33 29.54 -7.27
CA LYS A 102 -18.05 30.35 -6.07
C LYS A 102 -18.68 29.79 -4.80
N SER A 103 -19.39 28.66 -4.93
CA SER A 103 -20.15 28.07 -3.83
C SER A 103 -19.38 26.92 -3.16
N ILE A 104 -18.99 27.10 -1.91
CA ILE A 104 -18.44 26.03 -1.07
C ILE A 104 -19.44 24.86 -0.89
N HIS A 105 -20.75 25.15 -0.90
CA HIS A 105 -21.78 24.13 -0.83
C HIS A 105 -21.68 23.12 -1.99
N GLU A 106 -21.52 23.61 -3.23
CA GLU A 106 -21.40 22.75 -4.41
C GLU A 106 -20.09 21.93 -4.38
N ASP A 107 -18.97 22.53 -3.91
CA ASP A 107 -17.72 21.78 -3.74
C ASP A 107 -17.83 20.68 -2.68
N LEU A 108 -18.48 20.95 -1.56
CA LEU A 108 -18.67 19.92 -0.51
C LEU A 108 -19.66 18.82 -0.95
N LYS A 109 -20.68 19.17 -1.72
CA LYS A 109 -21.72 18.25 -2.21
C LYS A 109 -21.17 17.18 -3.14
N ARG A 110 -20.15 17.43 -3.95
CA ARG A 110 -19.53 16.47 -4.88
C ARG A 110 -18.58 15.48 -4.19
N ARG A 111 -18.23 15.69 -2.90
CA ARG A 111 -17.29 14.85 -2.17
C ARG A 111 -17.86 13.45 -1.92
N ASP A 112 -16.98 12.52 -1.54
CA ASP A 112 -17.31 11.12 -1.35
C ASP A 112 -18.18 10.86 -0.10
N PHE A 113 -17.66 11.23 1.07
CA PHE A 113 -18.28 10.93 2.36
C PHE A 113 -18.44 12.19 3.22
N SER A 114 -19.49 12.21 4.03
CA SER A 114 -19.83 13.32 4.93
C SER A 114 -18.68 13.72 5.85
N ILE A 115 -17.91 12.74 6.35
CA ILE A 115 -16.73 12.95 7.20
C ILE A 115 -15.60 13.74 6.52
N ASN A 116 -15.60 13.82 5.18
CA ASN A 116 -14.64 14.58 4.37
C ASN A 116 -15.30 15.79 3.68
N ALA A 117 -16.61 15.97 3.85
CA ALA A 117 -17.42 17.03 3.22
C ALA A 117 -17.72 18.15 4.19
N MET A 118 -16.71 18.58 4.93
CA MET A 118 -16.74 19.73 5.84
C MET A 118 -15.69 20.73 5.43
N ALA A 119 -15.94 22.00 5.74
CA ALA A 119 -14.99 23.10 5.58
C ALA A 119 -14.74 23.79 6.93
N MET A 120 -13.59 24.43 7.10
CA MET A 120 -13.22 25.12 8.32
C MET A 120 -12.52 26.43 7.98
N ASP A 121 -12.94 27.53 8.57
CA ASP A 121 -12.34 28.86 8.34
C ASP A 121 -11.05 29.06 9.16
N GLU A 122 -10.43 30.23 9.00
CA GLU A 122 -9.21 30.62 9.73
C GLU A 122 -9.40 30.73 11.25
N ASP A 123 -10.63 30.95 11.69
CA ASP A 123 -10.99 30.97 13.12
C ASP A 123 -11.36 29.58 13.66
N MET A 124 -11.13 28.54 12.85
CA MET A 124 -11.44 27.13 13.16
C MET A 124 -12.93 26.86 13.32
N LYS A 125 -13.80 27.71 12.80
CA LYS A 125 -15.24 27.46 12.76
C LYS A 125 -15.60 26.57 11.61
N ILE A 126 -16.32 25.48 11.93
CA ILE A 126 -16.61 24.42 10.96
C ILE A 126 -17.96 24.68 10.27
N ILE A 127 -17.96 24.60 8.96
CA ILE A 127 -19.12 24.54 8.08
C ILE A 127 -19.40 23.06 7.79
N ASP A 128 -20.52 22.57 8.28
CA ASP A 128 -20.93 21.15 8.16
C ASP A 128 -22.35 21.09 7.57
N LEU A 129 -22.43 20.91 6.26
CA LEU A 129 -23.68 20.90 5.51
C LEU A 129 -24.24 19.48 5.33
N PHE A 130 -23.43 18.46 5.58
CA PHE A 130 -23.76 17.05 5.32
C PHE A 130 -23.64 16.17 6.56
N HIS A 131 -23.72 16.79 7.77
CA HIS A 131 -23.72 16.09 9.07
C HIS A 131 -22.42 15.29 9.35
N GLY A 132 -21.28 15.72 8.82
CA GLY A 132 -19.99 15.06 9.00
C GLY A 132 -19.55 14.97 10.46
N LYS A 133 -19.82 16.01 11.28
CA LYS A 133 -19.55 16.00 12.73
C LYS A 133 -20.34 14.89 13.45
N SER A 134 -21.62 14.74 13.11
CA SER A 134 -22.47 13.69 13.67
C SER A 134 -21.97 12.32 13.28
N ASP A 135 -21.57 12.14 12.02
CA ASP A 135 -21.05 10.86 11.52
C ASP A 135 -19.69 10.51 12.14
N ILE A 136 -18.82 11.50 12.37
CA ILE A 136 -17.57 11.30 13.14
C ILE A 136 -17.87 10.86 14.57
N TYR A 137 -18.79 11.54 15.26
CA TYR A 137 -19.18 11.19 16.63
C TYR A 137 -19.75 9.78 16.72
N ASN A 138 -20.61 9.40 15.76
CA ASN A 138 -21.22 8.09 15.68
C ASN A 138 -20.35 7.03 14.99
N LYS A 139 -19.12 7.39 14.60
CA LYS A 139 -18.17 6.52 13.90
C LYS A 139 -18.78 5.88 12.65
N LYS A 140 -19.42 6.69 11.80
CA LYS A 140 -20.06 6.23 10.55
C LYS A 140 -19.39 6.83 9.32
N ILE A 141 -19.27 6.02 8.28
CA ILE A 141 -18.90 6.41 6.93
C ILE A 141 -20.18 6.45 6.11
N ARG A 142 -20.65 7.65 5.81
CA ARG A 142 -21.88 7.91 5.06
C ARG A 142 -21.54 8.65 3.78
N SER A 143 -22.11 8.22 2.65
CA SER A 143 -22.01 8.93 1.38
C SER A 143 -22.67 10.31 1.44
N VAL A 144 -22.10 11.29 0.76
CA VAL A 144 -22.74 12.60 0.60
C VAL A 144 -23.93 12.49 -0.35
N GLY A 145 -25.12 12.85 0.12
CA GLY A 145 -26.35 12.77 -0.69
C GLY A 145 -26.79 11.32 -0.95
N ASN A 146 -27.24 11.04 -2.17
CA ASN A 146 -27.67 9.70 -2.57
C ASN A 146 -26.48 8.82 -2.93
N PRO A 147 -26.23 7.70 -2.21
CA PRO A 147 -25.10 6.83 -2.46
C PRO A 147 -25.11 6.18 -3.86
N ASP A 148 -26.30 5.83 -4.39
CA ASP A 148 -26.40 5.21 -5.73
C ASP A 148 -25.91 6.15 -6.82
N ILE A 149 -26.20 7.43 -6.70
CA ILE A 149 -25.71 8.46 -7.60
C ILE A 149 -24.19 8.59 -7.47
N ARG A 150 -23.69 8.68 -6.22
CA ARG A 150 -22.26 8.87 -5.93
C ARG A 150 -21.38 7.73 -6.44
N PHE A 151 -21.84 6.47 -6.32
CA PHE A 151 -21.08 5.32 -6.81
C PHE A 151 -21.15 5.17 -8.35
N LYS A 152 -22.24 5.59 -8.96
CA LYS A 152 -22.35 5.67 -10.43
C LYS A 152 -21.48 6.77 -11.05
N GLU A 153 -21.23 7.86 -10.32
CA GLU A 153 -20.31 8.91 -10.75
C GLU A 153 -18.84 8.43 -10.70
N ASP A 154 -18.37 7.97 -9.57
CA ASP A 154 -17.01 7.40 -9.42
C ASP A 154 -17.08 6.12 -8.58
N ALA A 155 -17.07 4.99 -9.26
CA ALA A 155 -17.14 3.68 -8.60
C ALA A 155 -15.95 3.41 -7.67
N LEU A 156 -14.82 4.09 -7.83
CA LEU A 156 -13.69 3.96 -6.90
C LEU A 156 -14.06 4.39 -5.47
N ARG A 157 -15.09 5.23 -5.30
CA ARG A 157 -15.62 5.60 -3.97
C ARG A 157 -16.01 4.38 -3.14
N ILE A 158 -16.40 3.27 -3.77
CA ILE A 158 -16.67 1.99 -3.11
C ILE A 158 -15.41 1.48 -2.37
N LEU A 159 -14.27 1.40 -3.05
CA LEU A 159 -13.02 0.97 -2.42
C LEU A 159 -12.52 2.00 -1.39
N ARG A 160 -12.75 3.28 -1.65
CA ARG A 160 -12.45 4.35 -0.69
C ARG A 160 -13.23 4.20 0.62
N ALA A 161 -14.49 3.72 0.59
CA ALA A 161 -15.26 3.42 1.80
C ALA A 161 -14.53 2.39 2.67
N PHE A 162 -14.09 1.28 2.09
CA PHE A 162 -13.31 0.25 2.78
C PHE A 162 -11.97 0.77 3.30
N ARG A 163 -11.28 1.61 2.52
CA ARG A 163 -10.06 2.29 2.99
C ARG A 163 -10.32 3.17 4.22
N PHE A 164 -11.42 3.91 4.25
CA PHE A 164 -11.77 4.71 5.44
C PHE A 164 -12.16 3.84 6.62
N VAL A 165 -12.82 2.68 6.41
CA VAL A 165 -13.00 1.68 7.48
C VAL A 165 -11.64 1.24 8.03
N SER A 166 -10.72 0.86 7.16
CA SER A 166 -9.38 0.42 7.58
C SER A 166 -8.61 1.50 8.33
N LYS A 167 -8.68 2.76 7.87
CA LYS A 167 -7.98 3.88 8.50
C LYS A 167 -8.58 4.29 9.84
N LEU A 168 -9.92 4.36 9.94
CA LEU A 168 -10.63 5.01 11.04
C LEU A 168 -11.30 4.02 12.02
N GLY A 169 -11.51 2.77 11.62
CA GLY A 169 -12.27 1.78 12.38
C GLY A 169 -13.77 2.05 12.41
N PHE A 170 -14.27 2.99 11.63
CA PHE A 170 -15.69 3.35 11.55
C PHE A 170 -16.49 2.28 10.83
N ASP A 171 -17.81 2.24 11.06
CA ASP A 171 -18.73 1.40 10.29
C ASP A 171 -19.25 2.15 9.07
N ILE A 172 -19.55 1.43 8.00
CA ILE A 172 -20.29 2.01 6.88
C ILE A 172 -21.76 2.13 7.27
N GLU A 173 -22.38 3.27 7.00
CA GLU A 173 -23.80 3.49 7.23
C GLU A 173 -24.65 2.56 6.35
N THR A 174 -25.80 2.09 6.85
CA THR A 174 -26.59 1.01 6.25
C THR A 174 -26.95 1.27 4.79
N LEU A 175 -27.54 2.42 4.47
CA LEU A 175 -27.93 2.73 3.08
C LEU A 175 -26.71 2.88 2.16
N THR A 176 -25.60 3.37 2.70
CA THR A 176 -24.33 3.46 1.98
C THR A 176 -23.79 2.06 1.68
N PHE A 177 -23.85 1.12 2.63
CA PHE A 177 -23.42 -0.26 2.43
C PHE A 177 -24.32 -1.03 1.48
N GLU A 178 -25.63 -0.88 1.59
CA GLU A 178 -26.60 -1.47 0.66
C GLU A 178 -26.34 -1.00 -0.79
N SER A 179 -26.07 0.28 -0.96
CA SER A 179 -25.70 0.82 -2.27
C SER A 179 -24.37 0.28 -2.78
N ILE A 180 -23.35 0.10 -1.90
CA ILE A 180 -22.10 -0.58 -2.26
C ILE A 180 -22.39 -1.98 -2.78
N TYR A 181 -23.18 -2.76 -2.04
CA TYR A 181 -23.52 -4.13 -2.41
C TYR A 181 -24.22 -4.21 -3.78
N ASN A 182 -25.13 -3.26 -4.05
CA ASN A 182 -25.90 -3.22 -5.30
C ASN A 182 -25.09 -2.71 -6.51
N HIS A 183 -23.99 -1.99 -6.28
CA HIS A 183 -23.19 -1.34 -7.33
C HIS A 183 -21.74 -1.80 -7.37
N ILE A 184 -21.38 -2.88 -6.65
CA ILE A 184 -20.00 -3.38 -6.57
C ILE A 184 -19.43 -3.76 -7.95
N ASP A 185 -20.28 -4.21 -8.86
CA ASP A 185 -19.93 -4.60 -10.24
C ASP A 185 -19.40 -3.42 -11.08
N LEU A 186 -19.72 -2.17 -10.74
CA LEU A 186 -19.17 -0.99 -11.39
C LEU A 186 -17.65 -0.91 -11.28
N LEU A 187 -17.04 -1.58 -10.30
CA LEU A 187 -15.59 -1.65 -10.15
C LEU A 187 -14.90 -2.29 -11.37
N LYS A 188 -15.60 -3.12 -12.15
CA LYS A 188 -15.07 -3.71 -13.40
C LYS A 188 -14.70 -2.65 -14.46
N SER A 189 -15.27 -1.45 -14.38
CA SER A 189 -14.98 -0.35 -15.29
C SER A 189 -13.76 0.48 -14.85
N ILE A 190 -13.23 0.24 -13.65
CA ILE A 190 -12.13 1.02 -13.09
C ILE A 190 -10.79 0.40 -13.49
N ALA A 191 -9.83 1.23 -13.87
CA ALA A 191 -8.48 0.78 -14.17
C ALA A 191 -7.84 0.07 -12.96
N ASN A 192 -7.21 -1.08 -13.21
CA ASN A 192 -6.66 -1.94 -12.17
C ASN A 192 -5.59 -1.27 -11.31
N GLU A 193 -4.82 -0.36 -11.88
CA GLU A 193 -3.83 0.45 -11.14
C GLU A 193 -4.48 1.27 -10.02
N ARG A 194 -5.68 1.83 -10.27
CA ARG A 194 -6.42 2.58 -9.25
C ARG A 194 -6.98 1.67 -8.16
N ILE A 195 -7.46 0.49 -8.56
CA ILE A 195 -7.96 -0.55 -7.63
C ILE A 195 -6.83 -0.99 -6.71
N LEU A 196 -5.67 -1.36 -7.27
CA LEU A 196 -4.50 -1.75 -6.49
C LEU A 196 -4.03 -0.64 -5.55
N GLN A 197 -4.04 0.61 -6.00
CA GLN A 197 -3.66 1.75 -5.18
C GLN A 197 -4.58 1.93 -3.96
N GLU A 198 -5.90 1.80 -4.13
CA GLU A 198 -6.86 1.87 -3.01
C GLU A 198 -6.75 0.64 -2.10
N LEU A 199 -6.55 -0.56 -2.64
CA LEU A 199 -6.27 -1.75 -1.85
C LEU A 199 -5.00 -1.58 -1.03
N LYS A 200 -3.89 -1.15 -1.63
CA LYS A 200 -2.62 -0.91 -0.93
C LYS A 200 -2.80 0.05 0.25
N ARG A 201 -3.50 1.18 0.02
CA ARG A 201 -3.84 2.13 1.09
C ARG A 201 -4.76 1.54 2.17
N THR A 202 -5.57 0.54 1.83
CA THR A 202 -6.39 -0.18 2.81
C THR A 202 -5.52 -0.98 3.76
N PHE A 203 -4.45 -1.60 3.27
CA PHE A 203 -3.50 -2.35 4.11
C PHE A 203 -2.58 -1.47 4.98
N GLU A 204 -2.52 -0.17 4.73
CA GLU A 204 -1.83 0.81 5.60
C GLU A 204 -2.63 1.17 6.86
N GLY A 205 -3.89 0.78 6.92
CA GLY A 205 -4.79 1.13 8.04
C GLY A 205 -4.69 0.16 9.22
N THR A 206 -5.00 0.65 10.41
CA THR A 206 -5.00 -0.15 11.65
C THR A 206 -6.13 -1.19 11.69
N TYR A 207 -7.24 -0.93 11.00
CA TYR A 207 -8.45 -1.76 11.02
C TYR A 207 -8.65 -2.53 9.71
N THR A 208 -7.55 -3.00 9.11
CA THR A 208 -7.55 -3.70 7.81
C THR A 208 -8.47 -4.91 7.81
N ILE A 209 -8.44 -5.73 8.84
CA ILE A 209 -9.28 -6.94 8.93
C ILE A 209 -10.77 -6.60 8.89
N LYS A 210 -11.20 -5.55 9.59
CA LYS A 210 -12.58 -5.05 9.52
C LYS A 210 -12.97 -4.66 8.09
N ALA A 211 -12.06 -4.00 7.37
CA ALA A 211 -12.31 -3.61 5.98
C ALA A 211 -12.41 -4.85 5.07
N LEU A 212 -11.53 -5.85 5.24
CA LEU A 212 -11.56 -7.10 4.47
C LEU A 212 -12.84 -7.90 4.71
N HIS A 213 -13.33 -7.95 5.95
CA HIS A 213 -14.63 -8.56 6.28
C HIS A 213 -15.77 -7.86 5.53
N LEU A 214 -15.79 -6.53 5.50
CA LEU A 214 -16.81 -5.77 4.77
C LEU A 214 -16.67 -5.94 3.26
N MET A 215 -15.45 -6.04 2.72
CA MET A 215 -15.21 -6.37 1.30
C MET A 215 -15.78 -7.75 0.94
N HIS A 216 -15.61 -8.74 1.82
CA HIS A 216 -16.21 -10.07 1.63
C HIS A 216 -17.75 -9.98 1.67
N GLN A 217 -18.34 -9.30 2.66
CA GLN A 217 -19.78 -9.11 2.77
C GLN A 217 -20.37 -8.36 1.58
N ALA A 218 -19.64 -7.40 1.02
CA ALA A 218 -20.01 -6.67 -0.20
C ALA A 218 -19.78 -7.47 -1.49
N ARG A 219 -19.29 -8.71 -1.41
CA ARG A 219 -19.05 -9.62 -2.54
C ARG A 219 -17.97 -9.14 -3.51
N LEU A 220 -16.96 -8.42 -3.01
CA LEU A 220 -15.83 -7.96 -3.83
C LEU A 220 -15.12 -9.13 -4.53
N GLY A 221 -15.03 -10.30 -3.89
CA GLY A 221 -14.46 -11.52 -4.45
C GLY A 221 -15.25 -12.11 -5.63
N ASP A 222 -16.54 -11.75 -5.80
CA ASP A 222 -17.31 -12.16 -6.99
C ASP A 222 -17.00 -11.28 -8.21
N ILE A 223 -16.41 -10.11 -7.98
CA ILE A 223 -15.98 -9.17 -9.02
C ILE A 223 -14.53 -9.43 -9.44
N PHE A 224 -13.66 -9.66 -8.45
CA PHE A 224 -12.24 -9.99 -8.62
C PHE A 224 -12.01 -11.39 -8.04
N LEU A 225 -12.16 -12.40 -8.91
CA LEU A 225 -12.15 -13.81 -8.50
C LEU A 225 -10.84 -14.21 -7.82
N GLU A 226 -9.75 -13.57 -8.20
CA GLU A 226 -8.43 -13.79 -7.62
C GLU A 226 -8.31 -13.29 -6.17
N LEU A 227 -9.21 -12.43 -5.70
CA LEU A 227 -9.24 -11.98 -4.29
C LEU A 227 -10.14 -12.86 -3.42
N LYS A 228 -11.02 -13.64 -4.05
CA LYS A 228 -12.06 -14.41 -3.36
C LYS A 228 -11.50 -15.40 -2.33
N PRO A 229 -10.50 -16.24 -2.66
CA PRO A 229 -9.99 -17.24 -1.73
C PRO A 229 -9.49 -16.64 -0.41
N ALA A 230 -8.69 -15.55 -0.48
CA ALA A 230 -8.21 -14.87 0.72
C ALA A 230 -9.35 -14.21 1.50
N LEU A 231 -10.28 -13.52 0.83
CA LEU A 231 -11.41 -12.86 1.48
C LEU A 231 -12.31 -13.85 2.21
N GLU A 232 -12.60 -15.02 1.60
CA GLU A 232 -13.40 -16.08 2.23
C GLU A 232 -12.70 -16.67 3.46
N LEU A 233 -11.39 -16.87 3.41
CA LEU A 233 -10.64 -17.42 4.53
C LEU A 233 -10.56 -16.39 5.67
N ILE A 234 -10.18 -15.15 5.37
CA ILE A 234 -10.06 -14.07 6.35
C ILE A 234 -11.40 -13.75 7.01
N SER A 235 -12.53 -13.87 6.29
CA SER A 235 -13.86 -13.61 6.86
C SER A 235 -14.20 -14.46 8.08
N LYS A 236 -13.48 -15.56 8.31
CA LYS A 236 -13.68 -16.49 9.43
C LYS A 236 -12.75 -16.21 10.61
N ILE A 237 -11.81 -15.25 10.48
CA ILE A 237 -10.76 -14.97 11.46
C ILE A 237 -10.92 -13.53 11.95
N ASN A 238 -11.01 -13.31 13.26
CA ASN A 238 -11.20 -11.98 13.84
C ASN A 238 -9.89 -11.33 14.30
N ASP A 239 -8.96 -12.13 14.81
CA ASP A 239 -7.66 -11.66 15.29
C ASP A 239 -6.57 -12.11 14.32
N LEU A 240 -6.22 -11.21 13.41
CA LEU A 240 -5.28 -11.46 12.32
C LEU A 240 -4.50 -10.19 12.01
N SER A 241 -3.22 -10.36 11.73
CA SER A 241 -2.40 -9.34 11.08
C SER A 241 -1.94 -9.87 9.73
N ILE A 242 -2.17 -9.11 8.68
CA ILE A 242 -1.79 -9.49 7.32
C ILE A 242 -1.38 -8.25 6.54
N SER A 243 -0.25 -8.32 5.86
CA SER A 243 0.20 -7.27 4.95
C SER A 243 -0.43 -7.39 3.57
N TYR A 244 -0.29 -6.35 2.76
CA TYR A 244 -0.71 -6.34 1.37
C TYR A 244 -0.14 -7.51 0.56
N TYR A 245 1.15 -7.79 0.69
CA TYR A 245 1.81 -8.86 -0.05
C TYR A 245 1.39 -10.26 0.41
N GLU A 246 1.23 -10.46 1.72
CA GLU A 246 0.72 -11.71 2.28
C GLU A 246 -0.72 -11.99 1.86
N PHE A 247 -1.57 -10.96 1.75
CA PHE A 247 -2.95 -11.11 1.28
C PHE A 247 -3.00 -11.64 -0.16
N PHE A 248 -2.21 -11.07 -1.06
CA PHE A 248 -2.16 -11.54 -2.44
C PHE A 248 -1.50 -12.93 -2.54
N ALA A 249 -0.44 -13.19 -1.79
CA ALA A 249 0.16 -14.52 -1.72
C ALA A 249 -0.82 -15.55 -1.14
N LEU A 250 -1.53 -15.24 -0.05
CA LEU A 250 -2.58 -16.07 0.53
C LEU A 250 -3.62 -16.45 -0.51
N SER A 251 -4.09 -15.46 -1.27
CA SER A 251 -5.12 -15.70 -2.29
C SER A 251 -4.62 -16.60 -3.40
N SER A 252 -3.38 -16.41 -3.86
CA SER A 252 -2.79 -17.23 -4.91
C SER A 252 -2.47 -18.66 -4.44
N VAL A 253 -2.05 -18.84 -3.18
CA VAL A 253 -1.82 -20.16 -2.58
C VAL A 253 -3.13 -20.93 -2.41
N THR A 254 -4.16 -20.29 -1.85
CA THR A 254 -5.45 -20.95 -1.57
C THR A 254 -6.31 -21.14 -2.81
N GLY A 255 -6.12 -20.32 -3.84
CA GLY A 255 -6.82 -20.42 -5.12
C GLY A 255 -6.08 -21.23 -6.19
N ASP A 256 -4.86 -21.67 -5.91
CA ASP A 256 -3.98 -22.43 -6.82
C ASP A 256 -3.76 -21.72 -8.18
N PHE A 257 -3.31 -20.46 -8.12
CA PHE A 257 -3.03 -19.66 -9.33
C PHE A 257 -1.81 -18.73 -9.15
N ARG A 258 -1.41 -18.10 -10.25
CA ARG A 258 -0.43 -17.00 -10.27
C ARG A 258 -1.08 -15.76 -10.85
N TYR A 259 -0.68 -14.59 -10.33
CA TYR A 259 -1.13 -13.32 -10.90
C TYR A 259 -0.50 -13.08 -12.27
N ASP A 260 -1.32 -12.64 -13.20
CA ASP A 260 -0.94 -12.22 -14.55
C ASP A 260 -0.83 -10.69 -14.68
N GLU A 261 -0.68 -10.20 -15.90
CA GLU A 261 -0.56 -8.77 -16.22
C GLU A 261 -1.85 -7.97 -15.92
N PHE A 262 -2.98 -8.63 -15.71
CA PHE A 262 -4.26 -7.96 -15.45
C PHE A 262 -4.18 -7.03 -14.22
N TRP A 263 -3.53 -7.49 -13.14
CA TRP A 263 -3.42 -6.74 -11.89
C TRP A 263 -2.42 -5.60 -11.92
N ARG A 264 -1.60 -5.45 -12.98
CA ARG A 264 -0.65 -4.34 -13.13
C ARG A 264 0.28 -4.13 -11.92
N PHE A 265 0.68 -5.19 -11.25
CA PHE A 265 1.72 -5.13 -10.24
C PHE A 265 3.03 -4.63 -10.85
N SER A 266 3.80 -3.87 -10.09
CA SER A 266 5.19 -3.64 -10.45
C SER A 266 5.98 -4.96 -10.40
N ASN A 267 7.05 -5.08 -11.18
CA ASN A 267 7.89 -6.29 -11.18
C ASN A 267 8.36 -6.66 -9.76
N ARG A 268 8.69 -5.66 -8.93
CA ARG A 268 9.11 -5.88 -7.54
C ARG A 268 7.96 -6.47 -6.68
N GLU A 269 6.76 -5.96 -6.82
CA GLU A 269 5.60 -6.46 -6.07
C GLU A 269 5.27 -7.90 -6.49
N LEU A 270 5.23 -8.17 -7.79
CA LEU A 270 4.95 -9.50 -8.31
C LEU A 270 6.03 -10.52 -7.90
N THR A 271 7.30 -10.14 -7.95
CA THR A 271 8.42 -10.99 -7.48
C THR A 271 8.23 -11.34 -6.00
N LEU A 272 7.92 -10.36 -5.15
CA LEU A 272 7.75 -10.60 -3.72
C LEU A 272 6.53 -11.49 -3.41
N ILE A 273 5.39 -11.23 -4.07
CA ILE A 273 4.18 -12.07 -3.93
C ILE A 273 4.49 -13.52 -4.33
N ASN A 274 5.19 -13.71 -5.46
CA ASN A 274 5.56 -15.04 -5.94
C ASN A 274 6.56 -15.73 -5.00
N GLN A 275 7.54 -15.02 -4.45
CA GLN A 275 8.47 -15.58 -3.46
C GLN A 275 7.72 -16.06 -2.21
N ILE A 276 6.81 -15.23 -1.66
CA ILE A 276 6.01 -15.62 -0.50
C ILE A 276 5.16 -16.86 -0.83
N HIS A 277 4.52 -16.88 -2.01
CA HIS A 277 3.74 -18.02 -2.48
C HIS A 277 4.59 -19.31 -2.56
N ASP A 278 5.75 -19.24 -3.24
CA ASP A 278 6.61 -20.42 -3.45
C ASP A 278 7.09 -21.01 -2.13
N ILE A 279 7.52 -20.15 -1.21
CA ILE A 279 7.95 -20.57 0.12
C ILE A 279 6.77 -21.16 0.93
N ALA A 280 5.60 -20.51 0.88
CA ALA A 280 4.43 -21.02 1.58
C ALA A 280 4.02 -22.40 1.09
N ILE A 281 4.03 -22.64 -0.23
CA ILE A 281 3.79 -23.99 -0.80
C ILE A 281 4.87 -24.99 -0.34
N ALA A 282 6.16 -24.64 -0.47
CA ALA A 282 7.28 -25.51 -0.12
C ALA A 282 7.28 -25.87 1.37
N THR A 283 6.77 -25.00 2.24
CA THR A 283 6.78 -25.20 3.70
C THR A 283 5.38 -25.50 4.28
N SER A 284 4.40 -25.77 3.43
CA SER A 284 3.03 -26.08 3.87
C SER A 284 2.93 -27.38 4.70
N ASN A 285 3.75 -28.37 4.36
CA ASN A 285 3.84 -29.67 5.03
C ASN A 285 5.25 -29.99 5.54
N ASP A 286 6.23 -29.15 5.21
CA ASP A 286 7.64 -29.32 5.56
C ASP A 286 8.12 -28.21 6.50
N ALA A 287 9.19 -28.49 7.22
CA ALA A 287 9.82 -27.50 8.07
C ALA A 287 10.69 -26.53 7.26
N PHE A 288 10.76 -25.28 7.70
CA PHE A 288 11.80 -24.38 7.26
C PHE A 288 13.18 -24.96 7.57
N ASN A 289 14.16 -24.69 6.72
CA ASN A 289 15.55 -25.06 6.89
C ASN A 289 16.48 -23.87 6.59
N GLU A 290 17.76 -24.06 6.89
CA GLU A 290 18.80 -23.04 6.75
C GLU A 290 18.89 -22.49 5.32
N LEU A 291 18.74 -23.34 4.31
CA LEU A 291 18.84 -22.93 2.90
C LEU A 291 17.69 -22.04 2.48
N ILE A 292 16.45 -22.36 2.88
CA ILE A 292 15.27 -21.54 2.62
C ILE A 292 15.44 -20.16 3.27
N VAL A 293 15.89 -20.16 4.54
CA VAL A 293 16.05 -18.92 5.32
C VAL A 293 17.18 -18.07 4.77
N TYR A 294 18.31 -18.66 4.36
CA TYR A 294 19.41 -17.95 3.73
C TYR A 294 19.00 -17.34 2.38
N ALA A 295 18.36 -18.13 1.51
CA ALA A 295 18.02 -17.71 0.15
C ALA A 295 16.99 -16.57 0.13
N ASN A 296 16.08 -16.51 1.12
CA ASN A 296 14.94 -15.60 1.09
C ASN A 296 14.99 -14.52 2.19
N GLY A 297 15.80 -14.73 3.23
CA GLY A 297 15.91 -13.83 4.37
C GLY A 297 14.76 -13.98 5.38
N TYR A 298 14.96 -13.42 6.56
CA TYR A 298 14.06 -13.55 7.70
C TYR A 298 12.64 -13.05 7.42
N GLU A 299 12.51 -11.84 6.87
CA GLU A 299 11.21 -11.17 6.68
C GLU A 299 10.31 -11.92 5.71
N ILE A 300 10.85 -12.37 4.57
CA ILE A 300 10.05 -13.08 3.57
C ILE A 300 9.64 -14.47 4.08
N CYS A 301 10.52 -15.16 4.80
CA CYS A 301 10.17 -16.43 5.44
C CYS A 301 9.06 -16.27 6.49
N GLN A 302 9.09 -15.19 7.28
CA GLN A 302 8.01 -14.89 8.24
C GLN A 302 6.69 -14.57 7.54
N MET A 303 6.70 -13.84 6.42
CA MET A 303 5.51 -13.59 5.61
C MET A 303 4.92 -14.89 5.07
N ALA A 304 5.74 -15.78 4.54
CA ALA A 304 5.29 -17.09 4.04
C ALA A 304 4.73 -17.97 5.16
N ASN A 305 5.39 -17.98 6.32
CA ASN A 305 4.89 -18.67 7.50
C ASN A 305 3.55 -18.08 7.98
N ASN A 306 3.37 -16.76 7.96
CA ASN A 306 2.09 -16.15 8.30
C ASN A 306 0.98 -16.59 7.35
N VAL A 307 1.24 -16.67 6.05
CA VAL A 307 0.30 -17.25 5.06
C VAL A 307 -0.08 -18.67 5.45
N ASN A 308 0.89 -19.54 5.78
CA ASN A 308 0.64 -20.91 6.22
C ASN A 308 -0.15 -20.98 7.53
N CYS A 309 0.13 -20.09 8.49
CA CYS A 309 -0.61 -20.00 9.76
C CYS A 309 -2.08 -19.59 9.55
N ILE A 310 -2.35 -18.72 8.58
CA ILE A 310 -3.73 -18.31 8.23
C ILE A 310 -4.48 -19.50 7.62
N ILE A 311 -3.82 -20.30 6.78
CA ILE A 311 -4.41 -21.51 6.18
C ILE A 311 -4.60 -22.60 7.23
N ASN A 312 -3.57 -22.86 8.03
CA ASN A 312 -3.57 -23.85 9.09
C ASN A 312 -2.76 -23.35 10.31
N PRO A 313 -3.42 -22.92 11.39
CA PRO A 313 -2.74 -22.41 12.59
C PRO A 313 -1.73 -23.37 13.23
N SER A 314 -1.85 -24.67 12.97
CA SER A 314 -0.91 -25.68 13.48
C SER A 314 0.47 -25.61 12.81
N ASN A 315 0.59 -24.92 11.67
CA ASN A 315 1.83 -24.79 10.90
C ASN A 315 2.70 -23.60 11.34
N ASN A 316 2.53 -23.09 12.54
CA ASN A 316 3.31 -21.95 13.02
C ASN A 316 4.77 -22.34 13.30
N GLN A 317 5.67 -21.83 12.47
CA GLN A 317 7.12 -22.06 12.55
C GLN A 317 7.93 -20.79 12.87
N THR A 318 7.28 -19.75 13.43
CA THR A 318 7.90 -18.45 13.73
C THR A 318 9.18 -18.58 14.55
N GLU A 319 9.17 -19.42 15.60
CA GLU A 319 10.32 -19.64 16.47
C GLU A 319 11.44 -20.40 15.73
N LEU A 320 11.08 -21.39 14.92
CA LEU A 320 12.04 -22.14 14.12
C LEU A 320 12.77 -21.21 13.12
N ILE A 321 12.03 -20.38 12.37
CA ILE A 321 12.62 -19.43 11.43
C ILE A 321 13.56 -18.46 12.16
N SER A 322 13.16 -17.97 13.33
CA SER A 322 13.98 -17.05 14.14
C SER A 322 15.27 -17.72 14.60
N LYS A 323 15.19 -18.98 15.03
CA LYS A 323 16.35 -19.77 15.43
C LYS A 323 17.29 -20.04 14.25
N LEU A 324 16.75 -20.54 13.13
CA LEU A 324 17.53 -20.80 11.91
C LEU A 324 18.26 -19.54 11.43
N TYR A 325 17.57 -18.39 11.42
CA TYR A 325 18.19 -17.13 11.00
C TYR A 325 19.32 -16.69 11.93
N GLN A 326 19.23 -16.97 13.23
CA GLN A 326 20.31 -16.66 14.18
C GLN A 326 21.48 -17.64 14.06
N ASP A 327 21.21 -18.91 13.74
CA ASP A 327 22.19 -19.98 13.73
C ASP A 327 23.00 -20.06 12.41
N ILE A 328 22.48 -19.53 11.26
CA ILE A 328 23.22 -19.54 10.00
C ILE A 328 24.48 -18.67 10.08
N PRO A 329 25.64 -19.19 9.63
CA PRO A 329 26.93 -18.51 9.81
C PRO A 329 27.12 -17.26 8.96
N ILE A 330 26.35 -17.13 7.86
CA ILE A 330 26.37 -16.01 6.91
C ILE A 330 24.95 -15.68 6.46
N HIS A 331 24.67 -14.40 6.22
CA HIS A 331 23.37 -13.94 5.72
C HIS A 331 23.39 -13.46 4.27
N LYS A 332 24.58 -13.23 3.74
CA LYS A 332 24.81 -12.78 2.35
C LYS A 332 26.10 -13.38 1.82
N THR A 333 26.20 -13.54 0.52
CA THR A 333 27.44 -14.00 -0.14
C THR A 333 28.64 -13.11 0.18
N CYS A 334 28.45 -11.81 0.42
CA CYS A 334 29.55 -10.92 0.80
C CYS A 334 30.11 -11.18 2.23
N ASP A 335 29.42 -11.99 3.04
CA ASP A 335 29.87 -12.37 4.39
C ASP A 335 30.89 -13.52 4.36
N LEU A 336 31.10 -14.14 3.19
CA LEU A 336 32.12 -15.17 3.00
C LEU A 336 33.52 -14.62 3.33
N ALA A 337 34.27 -15.36 4.16
CA ALA A 337 35.63 -15.02 4.52
C ALA A 337 36.63 -15.17 3.34
N PHE A 338 36.26 -15.96 2.32
CA PHE A 338 37.05 -16.19 1.10
C PHE A 338 36.13 -15.86 -0.11
N LYS A 339 36.56 -14.91 -0.94
CA LYS A 339 35.70 -14.29 -1.97
C LYS A 339 36.08 -14.73 -3.37
N GLY A 340 35.30 -14.37 -4.37
CA GLY A 340 35.58 -14.68 -5.78
C GLY A 340 36.94 -14.17 -6.27
N GLN A 341 37.42 -13.02 -5.76
CA GLN A 341 38.78 -12.52 -6.08
C GLN A 341 39.86 -13.45 -5.51
N ASP A 342 39.66 -13.97 -4.29
CA ASP A 342 40.64 -14.91 -3.69
C ASP A 342 40.70 -16.22 -4.49
N ILE A 343 39.58 -16.67 -5.09
CA ILE A 343 39.55 -17.82 -5.98
C ILE A 343 40.38 -17.55 -7.25
N LEU A 344 40.22 -16.35 -7.86
CA LEU A 344 40.98 -15.92 -9.02
C LEU A 344 42.49 -15.87 -8.75
N ASP A 345 42.88 -15.39 -7.57
CA ASP A 345 44.26 -15.25 -7.14
C ASP A 345 45.01 -16.58 -6.98
N LEU A 346 44.25 -17.69 -6.79
CA LEU A 346 44.81 -19.04 -6.78
C LEU A 346 45.36 -19.48 -8.16
N LYS A 347 44.88 -18.89 -9.26
CA LYS A 347 45.27 -19.22 -10.66
C LYS A 347 45.10 -20.71 -11.01
N LEU A 348 44.14 -21.39 -10.34
CA LEU A 348 43.88 -22.82 -10.56
C LEU A 348 42.71 -23.05 -11.53
N LEU A 349 41.91 -21.99 -11.84
CA LEU A 349 40.76 -22.07 -12.74
C LEU A 349 41.19 -21.69 -14.16
N THR A 350 40.78 -22.52 -15.10
CA THR A 350 40.89 -22.23 -16.55
C THR A 350 39.71 -21.46 -17.09
N ASP A 351 38.54 -21.49 -16.41
CA ASP A 351 37.33 -20.81 -16.80
C ASP A 351 36.75 -20.02 -15.63
N ALA A 352 36.71 -18.69 -15.79
CA ALA A 352 36.18 -17.78 -14.78
C ALA A 352 34.65 -17.97 -14.51
N ARG A 353 33.93 -18.62 -15.43
CA ARG A 353 32.47 -18.91 -15.22
C ARG A 353 32.22 -19.87 -14.07
N LEU A 354 33.19 -20.73 -13.75
CA LEU A 354 33.12 -21.68 -12.63
C LEU A 354 33.21 -21.02 -11.24
N ILE A 355 33.56 -19.73 -11.16
CA ILE A 355 33.66 -19.02 -9.87
C ILE A 355 32.29 -18.91 -9.22
N GLY A 356 31.24 -18.64 -10.00
CA GLY A 356 29.87 -18.61 -9.49
C GLY A 356 29.48 -19.91 -8.83
N ASP A 357 29.66 -21.02 -9.52
CA ASP A 357 29.32 -22.36 -9.05
C ASP A 357 30.12 -22.74 -7.78
N LEU A 358 31.41 -22.33 -7.72
CA LEU A 358 32.23 -22.55 -6.52
C LEU A 358 31.77 -21.71 -5.33
N ILE A 359 31.39 -20.46 -5.55
CA ILE A 359 30.84 -19.59 -4.49
C ILE A 359 29.52 -20.15 -3.97
N ASP A 360 28.65 -20.63 -4.86
CA ASP A 360 27.36 -21.24 -4.48
C ASP A 360 27.60 -22.54 -3.68
N ASP A 361 28.56 -23.37 -4.10
CA ASP A 361 28.93 -24.57 -3.37
C ASP A 361 29.54 -24.26 -1.98
N ILE A 362 30.50 -23.31 -1.91
CA ILE A 362 31.06 -22.84 -0.63
C ILE A 362 29.96 -22.35 0.29
N THR A 363 29.04 -21.53 -0.25
CA THR A 363 27.88 -21.02 0.48
C THR A 363 27.02 -22.16 1.02
N TYR A 364 26.69 -23.15 0.20
CA TYR A 364 25.94 -24.34 0.62
C TYR A 364 26.61 -25.08 1.76
N GLN A 365 27.93 -25.35 1.66
CA GLN A 365 28.71 -26.07 2.69
C GLN A 365 28.73 -25.31 4.02
N ILE A 366 28.83 -23.97 3.96
CA ILE A 366 28.84 -23.13 5.16
C ILE A 366 27.46 -23.07 5.80
N ILE A 367 26.38 -22.86 5.01
CA ILE A 367 25.01 -22.79 5.51
C ILE A 367 24.60 -24.13 6.17
N THR A 368 25.03 -25.25 5.58
CA THR A 368 24.76 -26.60 6.13
C THR A 368 25.76 -27.05 7.19
N HIS A 369 26.59 -26.14 7.70
CA HIS A 369 27.58 -26.36 8.77
C HIS A 369 28.62 -27.46 8.44
N GLN A 370 28.85 -27.77 7.16
CA GLN A 370 29.86 -28.73 6.72
C GLN A 370 31.24 -28.08 6.54
N LEU A 371 31.26 -26.73 6.39
CA LEU A 371 32.48 -25.93 6.27
C LEU A 371 32.35 -24.69 7.16
N GLU A 372 33.39 -24.40 7.95
CA GLU A 372 33.43 -23.17 8.74
C GLU A 372 33.78 -21.98 7.86
N ASN A 373 33.13 -20.81 8.10
CA ASN A 373 33.41 -19.57 7.39
C ASN A 373 34.74 -18.93 7.84
N GLU A 374 35.84 -19.63 7.60
CA GLU A 374 37.20 -19.19 7.88
C GLU A 374 38.04 -19.20 6.60
N TYR A 375 38.82 -18.14 6.36
CA TYR A 375 39.60 -17.95 5.14
C TYR A 375 40.43 -19.19 4.75
N PHE A 376 41.22 -19.71 5.68
CA PHE A 376 42.13 -20.83 5.39
C PHE A 376 41.41 -22.16 5.19
N LYS A 377 40.27 -22.37 5.88
CA LYS A 377 39.46 -23.59 5.70
C LYS A 377 38.78 -23.61 4.34
N ILE A 378 38.18 -22.46 3.96
CA ILE A 378 37.57 -22.32 2.63
C ILE A 378 38.64 -22.44 1.52
N LYS A 379 39.78 -21.76 1.68
CA LYS A 379 40.89 -21.87 0.71
C LYS A 379 41.32 -23.31 0.51
N LYS A 380 41.49 -24.08 1.58
CA LYS A 380 41.87 -25.50 1.51
C LYS A 380 40.79 -26.31 0.76
N TYR A 381 39.53 -26.13 1.12
CA TYR A 381 38.39 -26.76 0.47
C TYR A 381 38.38 -26.52 -1.05
N VAL A 382 38.58 -25.28 -1.49
CA VAL A 382 38.63 -24.89 -2.90
C VAL A 382 39.77 -25.57 -3.62
N ILE A 383 41.00 -25.59 -3.03
CA ILE A 383 42.16 -26.24 -3.61
C ILE A 383 41.93 -27.72 -3.77
N ASP A 384 41.44 -28.41 -2.73
CA ASP A 384 41.17 -29.86 -2.77
C ASP A 384 40.15 -30.20 -3.85
N LYS A 385 39.07 -29.42 -3.97
CA LYS A 385 38.00 -29.60 -4.96
C LYS A 385 38.51 -29.42 -6.40
N LEU A 386 39.26 -28.36 -6.62
CA LEU A 386 39.83 -28.10 -7.97
C LEU A 386 40.89 -29.12 -8.39
N SER A 387 41.66 -29.65 -7.44
CA SER A 387 42.66 -30.71 -7.71
C SER A 387 41.99 -32.03 -8.13
N ILE A 388 40.83 -32.37 -7.55
CA ILE A 388 40.05 -33.55 -7.93
C ILE A 388 39.48 -33.39 -9.35
N HIS A 389 38.97 -32.20 -9.71
CA HIS A 389 38.47 -31.93 -11.05
C HIS A 389 39.56 -32.01 -12.11
N ALA A 390 40.78 -31.56 -11.80
CA ALA A 390 41.92 -31.67 -12.73
C ALA A 390 42.32 -33.13 -12.98
N SER A 391 42.21 -34.00 -11.97
CA SER A 391 42.54 -35.42 -12.11
C SER A 391 41.48 -36.25 -12.84
N LEU A 392 40.22 -35.77 -12.89
CA LEU A 392 39.09 -36.42 -13.57
C LEU A 392 38.88 -35.94 -15.02
N GLY A 393 39.55 -34.87 -15.43
CA GLY A 393 39.50 -34.32 -16.79
C GLY A 393 40.60 -34.79 -17.71
N GLU A 394 41.50 -35.68 -17.28
CA GLU A 394 42.57 -36.30 -18.05
C GLU A 394 42.25 -37.76 -18.52
N GLU A 395 41.00 -38.20 -18.37
CA GLU A 395 40.51 -39.41 -19.03
C GLU A 395 39.50 -38.98 -20.14
#